data_97695425793aaede067024e1a33a2890
#
_entry.id   97695425793aaede067024e1a33a2890
#
_cell.length_a   1.000
_cell.length_b   1.000
_cell.length_c   1.000
_cell.angle_alpha   90.00
_cell.angle_beta   90.00
_cell.angle_gamma   90.00
#
_symmetry.space_group_name_H-M   'P 1'
#
loop_
_entity.id
_entity.type
_entity.pdbx_description
1 polymer ?
#
loop_
_entity_poly.entity_id
_entity_poly.type
_entity_poly.pdbx_seq_one_letter_code
_entity_poly.pdbx_strand_id
1 'polypeptide(L)' 'MRLTEAVVYRLRAIMAEKNITPYYFHVNGGIAKSSISQLFNGKQGKVTLDFLYQFTSTLGISLREFFDDPIFDEVTD' A
#
# COMPACT_ATOMS: atom_id res chain seq x y z
N MET A 1 -13.79 -5.52 6.96
CA MET A 1 -12.87 -5.76 5.82
C MET A 1 -11.54 -6.27 6.38
N ARG A 2 -10.77 -6.98 5.56
CA ARG A 2 -9.48 -7.52 5.99
C ARG A 2 -8.42 -6.41 5.98
N LEU A 3 -7.40 -6.57 6.83
CA LEU A 3 -6.32 -5.59 6.93
C LEU A 3 -5.64 -5.33 5.58
N THR A 4 -5.35 -6.41 4.84
CA THR A 4 -4.71 -6.27 3.52
C THR A 4 -5.57 -5.44 2.57
N GLU A 5 -6.89 -5.62 2.60
CA GLU A 5 -7.80 -4.84 1.79
C GLU A 5 -7.75 -3.35 2.16
N ALA A 6 -7.70 -3.07 3.46
CA ALA A 6 -7.61 -1.68 3.94
C ALA A 6 -6.30 -1.03 3.49
N VAL A 7 -5.20 -1.78 3.55
CA VAL A 7 -3.89 -1.29 3.09
C VAL A 7 -3.94 -0.93 1.60
N VAL A 8 -4.49 -1.82 0.79
CA VAL A 8 -4.60 -1.57 -0.66
C VAL A 8 -5.51 -0.38 -0.94
N TYR A 9 -6.64 -0.29 -0.23
CA TYR A 9 -7.55 0.85 -0.37
C TYR A 9 -6.81 2.17 -0.08
N ARG A 10 -6.08 2.20 1.03
CA ARG A 10 -5.35 3.41 1.43
C ARG A 10 -4.26 3.77 0.42
N LEU A 11 -3.50 2.76 -0.06
CA LEU A 11 -2.48 2.99 -1.09
C LEU A 11 -3.10 3.58 -2.36
N ARG A 12 -4.22 3.01 -2.81
CA ARG A 12 -4.88 3.51 -4.02
C ARG A 12 -5.38 4.94 -3.85
N ALA A 13 -5.87 5.29 -2.67
CA ALA A 13 -6.33 6.65 -2.40
C ALA A 13 -5.17 7.65 -2.48
N ILE A 14 -4.03 7.31 -1.86
CA ILE A 14 -2.85 8.16 -1.90
C ILE A 14 -2.30 8.28 -3.34
N MET A 15 -2.29 7.16 -4.06
CA MET A 15 -1.85 7.14 -5.45
C MET A 15 -2.71 8.03 -6.34
N ALA A 16 -4.03 7.97 -6.14
CA ALA A 16 -4.95 8.81 -6.91
C ALA A 16 -4.70 10.29 -6.61
N GLU A 17 -4.49 10.63 -5.35
CA GLU A 17 -4.20 12.00 -4.93
C GLU A 17 -2.90 12.51 -5.54
N LYS A 18 -1.87 11.65 -5.60
CA LYS A 18 -0.57 12.01 -6.14
C LYS A 18 -0.46 11.77 -7.64
N ASN A 19 -1.49 11.21 -8.25
CA ASN A 19 -1.54 10.93 -9.69
C ASN A 19 -0.41 10.00 -10.14
N ILE A 20 -0.23 8.90 -9.41
CA ILE A 20 0.80 7.89 -9.72
C ILE A 20 0.15 6.52 -9.94
N THR A 21 0.89 5.65 -10.63
CA THR A 21 0.46 4.29 -10.94
C THR A 21 1.26 3.28 -10.12
N PRO A 22 0.83 1.99 -10.05
CA PRO A 22 1.62 0.97 -9.35
C PRO A 22 3.05 0.83 -9.86
N TYR A 23 3.29 1.08 -11.15
CA TYR A 23 4.63 0.99 -11.73
C TYR A 23 5.62 1.96 -11.07
N TYR A 24 5.12 3.06 -10.52
CA TYR A 24 5.91 4.05 -9.80
C TYR A 24 6.74 3.39 -8.68
N PHE A 25 6.15 2.43 -7.99
CA PHE A 25 6.84 1.76 -6.88
C PHE A 25 7.98 0.87 -7.36
N HIS A 26 7.88 0.34 -8.56
CA HIS A 26 8.97 -0.43 -9.15
C HIS A 26 10.13 0.49 -9.54
N VAL A 27 9.83 1.57 -10.24
CA VAL A 27 10.85 2.49 -10.77
C VAL A 27 11.54 3.26 -9.64
N ASN A 28 10.77 3.75 -8.68
CA ASN A 28 11.31 4.64 -7.65
C ASN A 28 11.63 3.95 -6.32
N GLY A 29 11.05 2.80 -6.08
CA GLY A 29 11.21 2.07 -4.83
C GLY A 29 11.94 0.74 -4.95
N GLY A 30 12.23 0.31 -6.17
CA GLY A 30 12.90 -0.97 -6.40
C GLY A 30 12.06 -2.18 -6.00
N ILE A 31 10.74 -2.02 -5.90
CA ILE A 31 9.86 -3.12 -5.52
C ILE A 31 9.60 -3.99 -6.75
N ALA A 32 9.68 -5.32 -6.58
CA ALA A 32 9.48 -6.25 -7.68
C ALA A 32 8.08 -6.09 -8.28
N LYS A 33 8.00 -6.09 -9.63
CA LYS A 33 6.72 -5.97 -10.32
C LYS A 33 5.73 -7.04 -9.91
N SER A 34 6.21 -8.29 -9.74
CA SER A 34 5.34 -9.40 -9.32
C SER A 34 4.74 -9.17 -7.95
N SER A 35 5.51 -8.62 -7.02
CA SER A 35 5.03 -8.32 -5.67
C SER A 35 3.97 -7.23 -5.69
N ILE A 36 4.18 -6.19 -6.50
CA ILE A 36 3.22 -5.09 -6.67
C ILE A 36 1.92 -5.64 -7.26
N SER A 37 2.03 -6.45 -8.31
CA SER A 37 0.87 -7.04 -8.97
C SER A 37 0.06 -7.91 -8.00
N GLN A 38 0.73 -8.77 -7.22
CA GLN A 38 0.06 -9.62 -6.25
C GLN A 38 -0.69 -8.80 -5.20
N LEU A 39 -0.05 -7.74 -4.71
CA LEU A 39 -0.69 -6.90 -3.71
C LEU A 39 -1.96 -6.25 -4.25
N PHE A 40 -1.87 -5.58 -5.41
CA PHE A 40 -2.99 -4.83 -5.95
C PHE A 40 -4.07 -5.71 -6.58
N ASN A 41 -3.75 -6.97 -6.89
CA ASN A 41 -4.74 -7.92 -7.41
C ASN A 41 -5.38 -8.79 -6.32
N GLY A 42 -5.11 -8.50 -5.07
CA GLY A 42 -5.71 -9.22 -3.96
C GLY A 42 -5.15 -10.62 -3.72
N LYS A 43 -4.00 -10.93 -4.30
CA LYS A 43 -3.36 -12.26 -4.14
C LYS A 43 -2.36 -12.30 -3.00
N GLN A 44 -2.07 -11.15 -2.39
CA GLN A 44 -1.17 -11.07 -1.26
C GLN A 44 -1.94 -11.47 0.00
N GLY A 45 -1.57 -12.59 0.62
CA GLY A 45 -2.27 -13.08 1.80
C GLY A 45 -2.03 -12.23 3.05
N LYS A 46 -0.79 -11.77 3.21
CA LYS A 46 -0.39 -10.93 4.35
C LYS A 46 0.55 -9.85 3.87
N VAL A 47 0.46 -8.68 4.48
CA VAL A 47 1.37 -7.58 4.22
C VAL A 47 2.21 -7.39 5.47
N THR A 48 3.54 -7.56 5.35
CA THR A 48 4.43 -7.30 6.47
C THR A 48 4.65 -5.80 6.60
N LEU A 49 5.03 -5.35 7.79
CA LEU A 49 5.36 -3.94 8.00
C LEU A 49 6.55 -3.52 7.14
N ASP A 50 7.54 -4.40 6.97
CA ASP A 50 8.70 -4.09 6.13
C ASP A 50 8.28 -3.89 4.67
N PHE A 51 7.39 -4.73 4.16
CA PHE A 51 6.90 -4.60 2.80
C PHE A 51 6.11 -3.29 2.64
N LEU A 52 5.22 -3.00 3.59
CA LEU A 52 4.47 -1.74 3.58
C LEU A 52 5.39 -0.53 3.65
N TYR A 53 6.44 -0.63 4.46
CA TYR A 53 7.39 0.47 4.59
C TYR A 53 8.08 0.82 3.27
N GLN A 54 8.32 -0.18 2.41
CA GLN A 54 8.88 0.08 1.09
C GLN A 54 7.97 1.01 0.28
N PHE A 55 6.65 0.82 0.38
CA PHE A 55 5.69 1.69 -0.31
C PHE A 55 5.64 3.08 0.32
N THR A 56 5.51 3.16 1.64
CA THR A 56 5.40 4.47 2.30
C THR A 56 6.66 5.29 2.14
N SER A 57 7.82 4.64 2.24
CA SER A 57 9.10 5.30 2.03
C SER A 57 9.21 5.87 0.61
N THR A 58 8.79 5.10 -0.38
CA THR A 58 8.78 5.55 -1.77
C THR A 58 7.84 6.73 -1.97
N LEU A 59 6.72 6.74 -1.25
CA LEU A 59 5.76 7.84 -1.32
C LEU A 59 6.20 9.07 -0.53
N GLY A 60 7.22 8.93 0.32
CA GLY A 60 7.69 10.03 1.14
C GLY A 60 6.78 10.35 2.31
N ILE A 61 6.01 9.37 2.79
CA ILE A 61 5.13 9.56 3.95
C ILE A 61 5.57 8.62 5.08
N SER A 62 5.21 8.99 6.32
CA SER A 62 5.49 8.13 7.47
C SER A 62 4.45 7.03 7.59
N LEU A 63 4.79 5.98 8.35
CA LEU A 63 3.80 4.95 8.68
C LEU A 63 2.64 5.55 9.47
N ARG A 64 2.90 6.52 10.34
CA ARG A 64 1.85 7.20 11.10
C ARG A 64 0.87 7.88 10.15
N GLU A 65 1.38 8.62 9.18
CA GLU A 65 0.54 9.31 8.20
C GLU A 65 -0.27 8.32 7.37
N PHE A 66 0.37 7.20 7.00
CA PHE A 66 -0.31 6.17 6.22
C PHE A 66 -1.53 5.62 6.97
N PHE A 67 -1.37 5.32 8.26
CA PHE A 67 -2.44 4.72 9.06
C PHE A 67 -3.45 5.74 9.59
N ASP A 68 -3.24 7.01 9.35
CA ASP A 68 -4.17 8.07 9.78
C ASP A 68 -5.30 8.21 8.76
N ASP A 69 -6.19 7.21 8.74
CA ASP A 69 -7.32 7.18 7.82
C ASP A 69 -8.41 6.31 8.42
N PRO A 70 -9.69 6.74 8.36
CA PRO A 70 -10.81 5.99 8.92
C PRO A 70 -10.96 4.56 8.37
N ILE A 71 -10.40 4.27 7.19
CA ILE A 71 -10.53 2.92 6.62
C ILE A 71 -9.99 1.84 7.56
N PHE A 72 -9.01 2.17 8.38
CA PHE A 72 -8.43 1.18 9.28
C PHE A 72 -9.32 0.85 10.47
N ASP A 73 -10.34 1.67 10.73
CA ASP A 73 -11.36 1.38 11.73
C ASP A 73 -12.35 0.33 11.23
N GLU A 74 -12.33 0.02 9.93
CA GLU A 74 -13.21 -0.97 9.31
C GLU A 74 -12.62 -2.38 9.31
N VAL A 75 -11.41 -2.54 9.82
CA VAL A 75 -10.72 -3.84 9.81
C VAL A 75 -11.31 -4.72 10.91
N THR A 76 -11.67 -5.97 10.53
CA THR A 76 -12.34 -6.91 11.43
C THR A 76 -11.74 -8.32 11.40
N ASP A 77 -10.64 -8.56 10.70
CA ASP A 77 -10.02 -9.89 10.59
C ASP A 77 -9.19 -10.32 11.81
#